data_a2a6ac933b5cbb3123ffd37bb9ec8b3c
#
_entry.id   a2a6ac933b5cbb3123ffd37bb9ec8b3c
#
_cell.length_a   1.000
_cell.length_b   1.000
_cell.length_c   1.000
_cell.angle_alpha   90.00
_cell.angle_beta   90.00
_cell.angle_gamma   90.00
#
_symmetry.space_group_name_H-M   'P 1'
#
loop_
_entity.id
_entity.type
_entity.pdbx_description
1 polymer ?
#
loop_
_entity_poly.entity_id
_entity_poly.type
_entity_poly.pdbx_seq_one_letter_code
_entity_poly.pdbx_strand_id
1 'polypeptide(L)'
;MSAFPETPATLLAKIAVQVTGQNNELAWVRFFELYEPAIRKFAEYQGAKTDAEDIAQEILMKLVDILRAGKYSTTAGKFRCYLATLIRREVINHWRRGQSRAAGEHISLDNPDAGLDIACDFDAGDELDLKWKLARHEAAVEHTLTKTALSKQSKDVYRAYVIDQMPLKEVKKRFNLTDDVIYKVKSRVEKMIAALEADLAD
;
A
#
# COMPACT_ATOMS: atom_id res chain seq x y z
N MET A 1 4.07 -9.25 -25.64
CA MET A 1 4.91 -9.86 -24.58
C MET A 1 4.13 -9.78 -23.29
N SER A 2 3.63 -10.91 -22.82
CA SER A 2 2.82 -10.99 -21.59
C SER A 2 3.78 -10.83 -20.40
N ALA A 3 3.78 -9.66 -19.77
CA ALA A 3 4.44 -9.49 -18.49
C ALA A 3 3.54 -10.15 -17.44
N PHE A 4 3.94 -11.31 -16.93
CA PHE A 4 3.34 -11.85 -15.72
C PHE A 4 3.49 -10.81 -14.61
N PRO A 5 2.47 -10.59 -13.77
CA PRO A 5 2.62 -9.71 -12.61
C PRO A 5 3.78 -10.23 -11.75
N GLU A 6 4.72 -9.34 -11.44
CA GLU A 6 5.85 -9.68 -10.58
C GLU A 6 5.34 -9.84 -9.17
N THR A 7 5.63 -10.97 -8.53
CA THR A 7 5.28 -11.16 -7.12
C THR A 7 6.10 -10.23 -6.23
N PRO A 8 5.62 -9.83 -5.06
CA PRO A 8 6.35 -8.99 -4.10
C PRO A 8 7.74 -9.51 -3.80
N ALA A 9 7.89 -10.82 -3.63
CA ALA A 9 9.18 -11.46 -3.40
C ALA A 9 10.16 -11.24 -4.58
N THR A 10 9.67 -11.28 -5.81
CA THR A 10 10.48 -11.02 -7.02
C THR A 10 10.88 -9.55 -7.12
N LEU A 11 9.96 -8.63 -6.76
CA LEU A 11 10.20 -7.20 -6.75
C LEU A 11 11.23 -6.82 -5.68
N LEU A 12 11.05 -7.33 -4.45
CA LEU A 12 12.00 -7.14 -3.36
C LEU A 12 13.38 -7.73 -3.68
N ALA A 13 13.43 -8.91 -4.32
CA ALA A 13 14.68 -9.51 -4.76
C ALA A 13 15.39 -8.64 -5.80
N LYS A 14 14.67 -8.03 -6.75
CA LYS A 14 15.24 -7.09 -7.73
C LYS A 14 15.79 -5.82 -7.09
N ILE A 15 15.10 -5.32 -6.06
CA ILE A 15 15.52 -4.15 -5.29
C ILE A 15 16.73 -4.47 -4.42
N ALA A 16 16.76 -5.64 -3.77
CA ALA A 16 17.84 -6.08 -2.87
C ALA A 16 19.13 -6.44 -3.63
N VAL A 17 19.00 -6.95 -4.85
CA VAL A 17 20.17 -7.14 -5.73
C VAL A 17 20.56 -5.75 -6.23
N GLN A 18 21.72 -5.24 -5.80
CA GLN A 18 22.31 -3.96 -6.23
C GLN A 18 22.70 -4.00 -7.72
N VAL A 19 21.72 -4.21 -8.60
CA VAL A 19 21.92 -4.10 -10.04
C VAL A 19 21.88 -2.63 -10.38
N THR A 20 23.03 -2.02 -10.55
CA THR A 20 23.16 -0.67 -11.12
C THR A 20 22.64 -0.69 -12.56
N GLY A 21 21.53 0.00 -12.82
CA GLY A 21 20.98 0.16 -14.17
C GLY A 21 19.50 0.48 -14.20
N GLN A 22 18.96 0.81 -15.38
CA GLN A 22 17.54 1.19 -15.60
C GLN A 22 16.52 0.19 -15.03
N ASN A 23 16.86 -1.10 -14.95
CA ASN A 23 15.97 -2.11 -14.38
C ASN A 23 15.74 -1.94 -12.88
N ASN A 24 16.70 -1.36 -12.15
CA ASN A 24 16.56 -1.11 -10.72
C ASN A 24 15.68 0.13 -10.45
N GLU A 25 15.82 1.18 -11.25
CA GLU A 25 14.97 2.38 -11.15
C GLU A 25 13.50 2.04 -11.40
N LEU A 26 13.21 1.25 -12.44
CA LEU A 26 11.86 0.79 -12.73
C LEU A 26 11.28 -0.09 -11.59
N ALA A 27 12.10 -0.93 -10.96
CA ALA A 27 11.68 -1.73 -9.81
C ALA A 27 11.32 -0.84 -8.60
N TRP A 28 12.11 0.22 -8.34
CA TRP A 28 11.81 1.20 -7.29
C TRP A 28 10.54 2.00 -7.57
N VAL A 29 10.37 2.48 -8.81
CA VAL A 29 9.13 3.19 -9.20
C VAL A 29 7.92 2.30 -8.95
N ARG A 30 7.98 1.02 -9.39
CA ARG A 30 6.88 0.07 -9.17
C ARG A 30 6.64 -0.21 -7.69
N PHE A 31 7.71 -0.34 -6.90
CA PHE A 31 7.61 -0.52 -5.47
C PHE A 31 6.87 0.66 -4.80
N PHE A 32 7.27 1.87 -5.12
CA PHE A 32 6.61 3.07 -4.58
C PHE A 32 5.15 3.16 -5.01
N GLU A 33 4.85 2.93 -6.29
CA GLU A 33 3.48 2.96 -6.80
C GLU A 33 2.55 1.95 -6.11
N LEU A 34 3.07 0.78 -5.72
CA LEU A 34 2.30 -0.28 -5.06
C LEU A 34 2.18 -0.05 -3.55
N TYR A 35 3.29 0.30 -2.88
CA TYR A 35 3.35 0.30 -1.43
C TYR A 35 2.99 1.64 -0.80
N GLU A 36 3.26 2.78 -1.46
CA GLU A 36 2.92 4.11 -0.91
C GLU A 36 1.44 4.21 -0.52
N PRO A 37 0.46 3.89 -1.41
CA PRO A 37 -0.95 4.00 -1.04
C PRO A 37 -1.33 3.07 0.12
N ALA A 38 -0.78 1.86 0.17
CA ALA A 38 -1.05 0.90 1.24
C ALA A 38 -0.46 1.35 2.59
N ILE A 39 0.78 1.90 2.57
CA ILE A 39 1.44 2.45 3.76
C ILE A 39 0.63 3.63 4.30
N ARG A 40 0.24 4.57 3.45
CA ARG A 40 -0.54 5.74 3.81
C ARG A 40 -1.89 5.34 4.41
N LYS A 41 -2.64 4.46 3.75
CA LYS A 41 -3.91 3.95 4.26
C LYS A 41 -3.78 3.23 5.58
N PHE A 42 -2.74 2.43 5.74
CA PHE A 42 -2.51 1.75 7.01
C PHE A 42 -2.14 2.73 8.13
N ALA A 43 -1.36 3.77 7.84
CA ALA A 43 -1.06 4.85 8.78
C ALA A 43 -2.35 5.60 9.20
N GLU A 44 -3.27 5.88 8.26
CA GLU A 44 -4.60 6.43 8.55
C GLU A 44 -5.38 5.54 9.55
N TYR A 45 -5.38 4.22 9.34
CA TYR A 45 -6.00 3.26 10.26
C TYR A 45 -5.31 3.16 11.62
N GLN A 46 -4.03 3.53 11.70
CA GLN A 46 -3.32 3.66 12.97
C GLN A 46 -3.55 5.03 13.66
N GLY A 47 -4.35 5.91 13.05
CA GLY A 47 -4.77 7.19 13.62
C GLY A 47 -4.03 8.42 13.07
N ALA A 48 -3.11 8.27 12.13
CA ALA A 48 -2.31 9.35 11.56
C ALA A 48 -3.03 10.14 10.45
N LYS A 49 -4.32 10.43 10.62
CA LYS A 49 -5.21 10.95 9.55
C LYS A 49 -4.63 12.09 8.72
N THR A 50 -4.17 13.15 9.35
CA THR A 50 -3.64 14.35 8.69
C THR A 50 -2.19 14.19 8.24
N ASP A 51 -1.42 13.38 8.94
CA ASP A 51 0.03 13.25 8.76
C ASP A 51 0.42 11.95 8.05
N ALA A 52 -0.60 11.20 7.56
CA ALA A 52 -0.38 9.88 6.95
C ALA A 52 0.48 9.93 5.69
N GLU A 53 0.40 11.00 4.90
CA GLU A 53 1.22 11.19 3.70
C GLU A 53 2.69 11.43 4.07
N ASP A 54 2.96 12.32 5.02
CA ASP A 54 4.32 12.60 5.50
C ASP A 54 4.94 11.36 6.12
N ILE A 55 4.18 10.65 6.96
CA ILE A 55 4.61 9.39 7.57
C ILE A 55 4.91 8.33 6.50
N ALA A 56 4.08 8.22 5.46
CA ALA A 56 4.31 7.28 4.38
C ALA A 56 5.62 7.59 3.63
N GLN A 57 5.92 8.86 3.38
CA GLN A 57 7.17 9.28 2.77
C GLN A 57 8.38 8.95 3.66
N GLU A 58 8.32 9.26 4.98
CA GLU A 58 9.38 8.91 5.94
C GLU A 58 9.65 7.39 5.94
N ILE A 59 8.59 6.57 5.91
CA ILE A 59 8.67 5.11 5.88
C ILE A 59 9.32 4.63 4.58
N LEU A 60 8.91 5.17 3.43
CA LEU A 60 9.48 4.80 2.15
C LEU A 60 10.98 5.13 2.08
N MET A 61 11.41 6.27 2.59
CA MET A 61 12.83 6.62 2.68
C MET A 61 13.60 5.60 3.55
N LYS A 62 13.08 5.25 4.72
CA LYS A 62 13.68 4.22 5.60
C LYS A 62 13.74 2.85 4.93
N LEU A 63 12.69 2.46 4.20
CA LEU A 63 12.67 1.20 3.45
C LEU A 63 13.74 1.16 2.36
N VAL A 64 13.98 2.28 1.67
CA VAL A 64 15.07 2.38 0.69
C VAL A 64 16.40 2.07 1.37
N ASP A 65 16.68 2.71 2.51
CA ASP A 65 17.94 2.51 3.24
C ASP A 65 18.08 1.08 3.76
N ILE A 66 17.02 0.52 4.32
CA ILE A 66 16.99 -0.84 4.87
C ILE A 66 17.21 -1.88 3.75
N LEU A 67 16.50 -1.75 2.64
CA LEU A 67 16.58 -2.68 1.52
C LEU A 67 17.93 -2.57 0.80
N ARG A 68 18.46 -1.35 0.60
CA ARG A 68 19.80 -1.14 0.02
C ARG A 68 20.93 -1.66 0.90
N ALA A 69 20.78 -1.53 2.21
CA ALA A 69 21.75 -2.05 3.16
C ALA A 69 21.67 -3.57 3.36
N GLY A 70 20.72 -4.27 2.72
CA GLY A 70 20.48 -5.69 2.89
C GLY A 70 20.08 -6.08 4.33
N LYS A 71 19.57 -5.12 5.10
CA LYS A 71 19.17 -5.34 6.49
C LYS A 71 17.84 -6.09 6.62
N TYR A 72 17.03 -6.14 5.57
CA TYR A 72 15.82 -6.97 5.53
C TYR A 72 16.18 -8.39 5.07
N SER A 73 15.81 -9.38 5.88
CA SER A 73 15.95 -10.81 5.53
C SER A 73 14.57 -11.47 5.47
N THR A 74 14.32 -12.18 4.38
CA THR A 74 13.08 -12.98 4.21
C THR A 74 12.98 -14.12 5.23
N THR A 75 14.09 -14.51 5.86
CA THR A 75 14.10 -15.52 6.93
C THR A 75 13.55 -14.99 8.25
N ALA A 76 13.50 -13.66 8.43
CA ALA A 76 12.96 -13.02 9.64
C ALA A 76 11.42 -12.90 9.63
N GLY A 77 10.74 -13.34 8.57
CA GLY A 77 9.30 -13.30 8.45
C GLY A 77 8.80 -12.65 7.15
N LYS A 78 7.50 -12.52 7.03
CA LYS A 78 6.87 -11.92 5.85
C LYS A 78 7.10 -10.42 5.81
N PHE A 79 7.37 -9.89 4.63
CA PHE A 79 7.64 -8.45 4.43
C PHE A 79 6.48 -7.57 4.93
N ARG A 80 5.24 -8.00 4.73
CA ARG A 80 4.05 -7.29 5.23
C ARG A 80 4.05 -7.08 6.75
N CYS A 81 4.50 -8.09 7.52
CA CYS A 81 4.56 -8.01 8.96
C CYS A 81 5.63 -7.01 9.40
N TYR A 82 6.80 -7.09 8.77
CA TYR A 82 7.87 -6.12 8.96
C TYR A 82 7.38 -4.70 8.68
N LEU A 83 6.75 -4.50 7.51
CA LEU A 83 6.23 -3.21 7.07
C LEU A 83 5.16 -2.65 8.02
N ALA A 84 4.19 -3.46 8.42
CA ALA A 84 3.14 -3.02 9.32
C ALA A 84 3.67 -2.64 10.71
N THR A 85 4.65 -3.38 11.23
CA THR A 85 5.33 -3.02 12.50
C THR A 85 6.13 -1.72 12.35
N LEU A 86 6.81 -1.53 11.23
CA LEU A 86 7.52 -0.28 10.93
C LEU A 86 6.56 0.90 10.89
N ILE A 87 5.44 0.78 10.17
CA ILE A 87 4.42 1.85 10.10
C ILE A 87 3.89 2.20 11.49
N ARG A 88 3.50 1.19 12.28
CA ARG A 88 2.98 1.42 13.65
C ARG A 88 3.99 2.18 14.50
N ARG A 89 5.26 1.79 14.44
CA ARG A 89 6.34 2.50 15.18
C ARG A 89 6.48 3.95 14.74
N GLU A 90 6.45 4.22 13.43
CA GLU A 90 6.58 5.58 12.93
C GLU A 90 5.38 6.45 13.32
N VAL A 91 4.17 5.92 13.29
CA VAL A 91 2.97 6.65 13.76
C VAL A 91 3.12 7.01 15.24
N ILE A 92 3.54 6.08 16.09
CA ILE A 92 3.75 6.33 17.52
C ILE A 92 4.87 7.37 17.74
N ASN A 93 5.98 7.24 17.01
CA ASN A 93 7.10 8.17 17.09
C ASN A 93 6.71 9.58 16.61
N HIS A 94 5.89 9.67 15.58
CA HIS A 94 5.37 10.94 15.08
C HIS A 94 4.52 11.64 16.15
N TRP A 95 3.62 10.93 16.82
CA TRP A 95 2.83 11.50 17.92
C TRP A 95 3.70 11.92 19.12
N ARG A 96 4.66 11.11 19.53
CA ARG A 96 5.59 11.46 20.59
C ARG A 96 6.37 12.73 20.25
N ARG A 97 6.88 12.84 19.04
CA ARG A 97 7.56 14.06 18.54
C ARG A 97 6.64 15.28 18.57
N GLY A 98 5.37 15.13 18.18
CA GLY A 98 4.36 16.19 18.23
C GLY A 98 4.09 16.66 19.67
N GLN A 99 3.90 15.73 20.60
CA GLN A 99 3.66 16.04 22.02
C GLN A 99 4.85 16.75 22.65
N SER A 100 6.08 16.32 22.36
CA SER A 100 7.29 16.94 22.93
C SER A 100 7.56 18.32 22.39
N ARG A 101 7.29 18.57 21.10
CA ARG A 101 7.34 19.94 20.55
C ARG A 101 6.35 20.85 21.24
N ALA A 102 5.14 20.35 21.54
CA ALA A 102 4.11 21.11 22.25
C ALA A 102 4.49 21.37 23.74
N ALA A 103 5.25 20.44 24.36
CA ALA A 103 5.72 20.55 25.74
C ALA A 103 7.05 21.32 25.89
N GLY A 104 7.73 21.67 24.79
CA GLY A 104 9.02 22.31 24.83
C GLY A 104 10.17 21.41 25.30
N GLU A 105 9.96 20.10 25.33
CA GLU A 105 10.94 19.13 25.75
C GLU A 105 11.77 18.60 24.57
N HIS A 106 13.10 18.61 24.71
CA HIS A 106 14.00 17.90 23.80
C HIS A 106 13.94 16.40 24.11
N ILE A 107 13.18 15.63 23.31
CA ILE A 107 13.35 14.18 23.35
C ILE A 107 14.60 13.83 22.57
N SER A 108 15.55 13.19 23.26
CA SER A 108 16.63 12.44 22.63
C SER A 108 16.01 11.43 21.67
N LEU A 109 16.40 11.49 20.40
CA LEU A 109 16.04 10.48 19.39
C LEU A 109 16.71 9.18 19.81
N ASP A 110 16.04 8.41 20.64
CA ASP A 110 16.43 7.04 20.91
C ASP A 110 16.49 6.29 19.58
N ASN A 111 17.64 5.69 19.39
CA ASN A 111 18.15 4.97 18.23
C ASN A 111 17.02 4.31 17.39
N PRO A 112 16.71 4.78 16.17
CA PRO A 112 15.70 4.17 15.32
C PRO A 112 16.08 2.74 14.90
N ASP A 113 17.32 2.33 15.13
CA ASP A 113 17.87 1.02 14.77
C ASP A 113 17.84 0.00 15.94
N ALA A 114 17.38 0.38 17.12
CA ALA A 114 17.26 -0.54 18.25
C ALA A 114 16.17 -1.59 17.98
N GLY A 115 16.57 -2.69 17.39
CA GLY A 115 15.76 -3.90 17.25
C GLY A 115 15.16 -4.12 15.87
N LEU A 116 16.02 -4.43 14.89
CA LEU A 116 15.63 -5.10 13.64
C LEU A 116 15.12 -6.55 13.87
N ASP A 117 15.10 -7.04 15.09
CA ASP A 117 14.36 -8.23 15.50
C ASP A 117 12.88 -7.89 15.64
N ILE A 118 12.26 -7.58 14.50
CA ILE A 118 10.81 -7.43 14.45
C ILE A 118 10.25 -8.84 14.31
N ALA A 119 10.09 -9.49 15.46
CA ALA A 119 9.23 -10.65 15.56
C ALA A 119 7.85 -10.25 15.03
N CYS A 120 7.34 -11.02 14.08
CA CYS A 120 6.03 -10.79 13.50
C CYS A 120 4.98 -11.24 14.53
N ASP A 121 4.47 -10.31 15.31
CA ASP A 121 3.36 -10.53 16.26
C ASP A 121 1.98 -10.51 15.58
N PHE A 122 1.96 -10.77 14.26
CA PHE A 122 0.71 -10.83 13.51
C PHE A 122 0.15 -12.25 13.53
N ASP A 123 -0.82 -12.50 14.39
CA ASP A 123 -1.70 -13.63 14.23
C ASP A 123 -2.74 -13.35 13.11
N ALA A 124 -2.97 -14.35 12.25
CA ALA A 124 -3.96 -14.24 11.20
C ALA A 124 -5.36 -14.06 11.82
N GLY A 125 -5.96 -12.88 11.64
CA GLY A 125 -7.26 -12.52 12.19
C GLY A 125 -7.24 -11.42 13.25
N ASP A 126 -6.06 -10.96 13.70
CA ASP A 126 -5.92 -9.82 14.58
C ASP A 126 -6.46 -8.53 13.94
N GLU A 127 -6.86 -7.58 14.78
CA GLU A 127 -7.30 -6.24 14.36
C GLU A 127 -6.28 -5.59 13.41
N LEU A 128 -5.01 -5.84 13.62
CA LEU A 128 -3.92 -5.30 12.82
C LEU A 128 -3.87 -5.93 11.41
N ASP A 129 -4.08 -7.26 11.32
CA ASP A 129 -4.17 -7.97 10.02
C ASP A 129 -5.40 -7.51 9.23
N LEU A 130 -6.53 -7.28 9.90
CA LEU A 130 -7.72 -6.73 9.28
C LEU A 130 -7.50 -5.32 8.75
N LYS A 131 -6.88 -4.44 9.54
CA LYS A 131 -6.53 -3.07 9.11
C LYS A 131 -5.58 -3.09 7.92
N TRP A 132 -4.60 -3.99 7.90
CA TRP A 132 -3.70 -4.15 6.76
C TRP A 132 -4.43 -4.63 5.50
N LYS A 133 -5.33 -5.60 5.62
CA LYS A 133 -6.16 -6.08 4.51
C LYS A 133 -7.03 -4.97 3.93
N LEU A 134 -7.66 -4.16 4.79
CA LEU A 134 -8.45 -3.02 4.36
C LEU A 134 -7.59 -1.96 3.65
N ALA A 135 -6.46 -1.58 4.24
CA ALA A 135 -5.54 -0.61 3.65
C ALA A 135 -5.05 -1.05 2.26
N ARG A 136 -4.70 -2.33 2.13
CA ARG A 136 -4.29 -2.93 0.87
C ARG A 136 -5.40 -2.92 -0.18
N HIS A 137 -6.62 -3.27 0.22
CA HIS A 137 -7.79 -3.24 -0.66
C HIS A 137 -8.06 -1.82 -1.17
N GLU A 138 -8.12 -0.84 -0.28
CA GLU A 138 -8.34 0.55 -0.66
C GLU A 138 -7.23 1.09 -1.57
N ALA A 139 -5.97 0.77 -1.28
CA ALA A 139 -4.84 1.14 -2.13
C ALA A 139 -4.95 0.52 -3.53
N ALA A 140 -5.34 -0.75 -3.63
CA ALA A 140 -5.54 -1.43 -4.90
C ALA A 140 -6.70 -0.81 -5.72
N VAL A 141 -7.78 -0.44 -5.06
CA VAL A 141 -8.90 0.29 -5.69
C VAL A 141 -8.44 1.66 -6.19
N GLU A 142 -7.78 2.45 -5.34
CA GLU A 142 -7.26 3.77 -5.68
C GLU A 142 -6.30 3.69 -6.88
N HIS A 143 -5.32 2.79 -6.84
CA HIS A 143 -4.38 2.58 -7.93
C HIS A 143 -5.08 2.18 -9.23
N THR A 144 -6.02 1.23 -9.17
CA THR A 144 -6.77 0.78 -10.35
C THR A 144 -7.54 1.93 -10.99
N LEU A 145 -8.18 2.77 -10.19
CA LEU A 145 -9.00 3.87 -10.69
C LEU A 145 -8.19 5.11 -11.09
N THR A 146 -6.95 5.26 -10.64
CA THR A 146 -6.13 6.45 -10.95
C THR A 146 -5.04 6.17 -11.96
N LYS A 147 -4.28 5.09 -11.78
CA LYS A 147 -3.01 4.83 -12.48
C LYS A 147 -3.12 3.88 -13.66
N THR A 148 -4.24 3.14 -13.83
CA THR A 148 -4.36 2.18 -14.93
C THR A 148 -4.92 2.79 -16.22
N ALA A 149 -4.68 2.10 -17.34
CA ALA A 149 -5.17 2.48 -18.67
C ALA A 149 -6.67 2.21 -18.88
N LEU A 150 -7.46 2.05 -17.82
CA LEU A 150 -8.91 1.95 -17.92
C LEU A 150 -9.48 3.25 -18.52
N SER A 151 -10.48 3.11 -19.40
CA SER A 151 -11.19 4.29 -19.93
C SER A 151 -11.86 5.06 -18.80
N LYS A 152 -11.96 6.39 -18.97
CA LYS A 152 -12.65 7.25 -18.01
C LYS A 152 -14.08 6.74 -17.72
N GLN A 153 -14.81 6.35 -18.77
CA GLN A 153 -16.15 5.80 -18.62
C GLN A 153 -16.18 4.54 -17.73
N SER A 154 -15.23 3.60 -17.92
CA SER A 154 -15.16 2.41 -17.07
C SER A 154 -14.88 2.74 -15.61
N LYS A 155 -14.00 3.71 -15.33
CA LYS A 155 -13.71 4.20 -13.98
C LYS A 155 -14.96 4.83 -13.35
N ASP A 156 -15.66 5.67 -14.09
CA ASP A 156 -16.86 6.38 -13.61
C ASP A 156 -18.04 5.42 -13.38
N VAL A 157 -18.23 4.43 -14.27
CA VAL A 157 -19.23 3.38 -14.09
C VAL A 157 -18.94 2.54 -12.84
N TYR A 158 -17.68 2.14 -12.64
CA TYR A 158 -17.30 1.36 -11.46
C TYR A 158 -17.52 2.17 -10.17
N ARG A 159 -17.12 3.44 -10.13
CA ARG A 159 -17.37 4.32 -8.99
C ARG A 159 -18.86 4.41 -8.68
N ALA A 160 -19.67 4.76 -9.67
CA ALA A 160 -21.11 4.93 -9.48
C ALA A 160 -21.79 3.64 -9.03
N TYR A 161 -21.44 2.50 -9.65
CA TYR A 161 -22.13 1.24 -9.38
C TYR A 161 -21.65 0.53 -8.12
N VAL A 162 -20.33 0.53 -7.86
CA VAL A 162 -19.74 -0.27 -6.77
C VAL A 162 -19.44 0.58 -5.54
N ILE A 163 -18.80 1.74 -5.72
CA ILE A 163 -18.37 2.58 -4.60
C ILE A 163 -19.55 3.39 -4.06
N ASP A 164 -20.25 4.09 -4.94
CA ASP A 164 -21.39 4.95 -4.57
C ASP A 164 -22.69 4.15 -4.38
N GLN A 165 -22.66 2.83 -4.67
CA GLN A 165 -23.78 1.89 -4.56
C GLN A 165 -25.05 2.38 -5.31
N MET A 166 -24.86 3.09 -6.42
CA MET A 166 -25.96 3.59 -7.25
C MET A 166 -26.78 2.44 -7.83
N PRO A 167 -28.13 2.50 -7.76
CA PRO A 167 -28.97 1.46 -8.34
C PRO A 167 -28.67 1.22 -9.84
N LEU A 168 -28.62 -0.05 -10.25
CA LEU A 168 -28.30 -0.44 -11.63
C LEU A 168 -29.13 0.33 -12.69
N LYS A 169 -30.40 0.54 -12.40
CA LYS A 169 -31.32 1.29 -13.29
C LYS A 169 -30.88 2.74 -13.51
N GLU A 170 -30.33 3.38 -12.49
CA GLU A 170 -29.81 4.75 -12.57
C GLU A 170 -28.47 4.79 -13.30
N VAL A 171 -27.58 3.84 -13.02
CA VAL A 171 -26.29 3.70 -13.73
C VAL A 171 -26.53 3.52 -15.23
N LYS A 172 -27.49 2.65 -15.63
CA LYS A 172 -27.90 2.46 -17.02
C LYS A 172 -28.32 3.76 -17.68
N LYS A 173 -29.18 4.51 -17.00
CA LYS A 173 -29.69 5.78 -17.51
C LYS A 173 -28.58 6.83 -17.62
N ARG A 174 -27.72 6.92 -16.60
CA ARG A 174 -26.64 7.94 -16.53
C ARG A 174 -25.58 7.74 -17.59
N PHE A 175 -25.19 6.50 -17.83
CA PHE A 175 -24.08 6.17 -18.76
C PHE A 175 -24.54 5.64 -20.11
N ASN A 176 -25.85 5.48 -20.33
CA ASN A 176 -26.46 4.90 -21.53
C ASN A 176 -25.86 3.53 -21.89
N LEU A 177 -25.81 2.63 -20.90
CA LEU A 177 -25.21 1.30 -21.02
C LEU A 177 -26.24 0.20 -20.71
N THR A 178 -25.96 -1.00 -21.21
CA THR A 178 -26.73 -2.21 -20.87
C THR A 178 -26.19 -2.85 -19.60
N ASP A 179 -27.00 -3.71 -18.97
CA ASP A 179 -26.62 -4.46 -17.77
C ASP A 179 -25.34 -5.27 -18.00
N ASP A 180 -25.25 -5.96 -19.14
CA ASP A 180 -24.11 -6.78 -19.49
C ASP A 180 -22.80 -5.98 -19.56
N VAL A 181 -22.86 -4.76 -20.08
CA VAL A 181 -21.69 -3.88 -20.17
C VAL A 181 -21.26 -3.43 -18.77
N ILE A 182 -22.21 -3.06 -17.91
CA ILE A 182 -21.93 -2.64 -16.52
C ILE A 182 -21.29 -3.81 -15.74
N TYR A 183 -21.85 -5.02 -15.86
CA TYR A 183 -21.28 -6.20 -15.20
C TYR A 183 -19.90 -6.59 -15.75
N LYS A 184 -19.67 -6.46 -17.06
CA LYS A 184 -18.34 -6.67 -17.65
C LYS A 184 -17.32 -5.66 -17.14
N VAL A 185 -17.70 -4.38 -17.02
CA VAL A 185 -16.84 -3.34 -16.43
C VAL A 185 -16.51 -3.69 -14.99
N LYS A 186 -17.53 -4.00 -14.16
CA LYS A 186 -17.34 -4.41 -12.77
C LYS A 186 -16.35 -5.58 -12.67
N SER A 187 -16.62 -6.69 -13.35
CA SER A 187 -15.79 -7.90 -13.31
C SER A 187 -14.35 -7.62 -13.76
N ARG A 188 -14.16 -6.80 -14.79
CA ARG A 188 -12.83 -6.43 -15.28
C ARG A 188 -12.05 -5.63 -14.22
N VAL A 189 -12.69 -4.64 -13.61
CA VAL A 189 -12.06 -3.80 -12.58
C VAL A 189 -11.73 -4.63 -11.34
N GLU A 190 -12.66 -5.47 -10.88
CA GLU A 190 -12.46 -6.36 -9.72
C GLU A 190 -11.28 -7.33 -9.94
N LYS A 191 -11.12 -7.87 -11.16
CA LYS A 191 -9.96 -8.71 -11.49
C LYS A 191 -8.65 -7.95 -11.41
N MET A 192 -8.64 -6.67 -11.83
CA MET A 192 -7.44 -5.84 -11.73
C MET A 192 -7.11 -5.51 -10.28
N ILE A 193 -8.13 -5.21 -9.46
CA ILE A 193 -7.96 -4.97 -8.03
C ILE A 193 -7.40 -6.23 -7.35
N ALA A 194 -7.99 -7.40 -7.60
CA ALA A 194 -7.53 -8.66 -7.02
C ALA A 194 -6.08 -9.01 -7.40
N ALA A 195 -5.66 -8.70 -8.64
CA ALA A 195 -4.28 -8.88 -9.06
C ALA A 195 -3.32 -7.97 -8.27
N LEU A 196 -3.67 -6.69 -8.06
CA LEU A 196 -2.87 -5.77 -7.26
C LEU A 196 -2.85 -6.15 -5.78
N GLU A 197 -3.97 -6.64 -5.24
CA GLU A 197 -4.01 -7.16 -3.87
C GLU A 197 -3.10 -8.37 -3.70
N ALA A 198 -3.04 -9.25 -4.70
CA ALA A 198 -2.11 -10.39 -4.69
C ALA A 198 -0.65 -9.92 -4.73
N ASP A 199 -0.35 -8.86 -5.49
CA ASP A 199 0.99 -8.25 -5.54
C ASP A 199 1.42 -7.63 -4.19
N LEU A 200 0.46 -7.25 -3.34
CA LEU A 200 0.68 -6.71 -1.99
C LEU A 200 0.54 -7.77 -0.89
N ALA A 201 0.14 -8.99 -1.23
CA ALA A 201 0.05 -10.12 -0.32
C ALA A 201 1.32 -10.95 -0.45
N ASP A 202 2.11 -11.08 0.59
CA ASP A 202 3.24 -12.01 0.59
C ASP A 202 2.79 -13.47 0.50
#